data_911397d6138cca907204b1910d3e437a
#
_entry.id   911397d6138cca907204b1910d3e437a
#
_cell.length_a   1.000
_cell.length_b   1.000
_cell.length_c   1.000
_cell.angle_alpha   90.00
_cell.angle_beta   90.00
_cell.angle_gamma   90.00
#
_symmetry.space_group_name_H-M   'P 1'
#
loop_
_entity.id
_entity.type
_entity.pdbx_description
1 polymer ?
#
loop_
_entity_poly.entity_id
_entity_poly.type
_entity_poly.pdbx_seq_one_letter_code
_entity_poly.pdbx_strand_id
1 'polypeptide(L)'
;MQDKILKAQRRVYLSTLYIGKTEHELISTVRSALQNNPDLHVSFLTDSLRGTRETPDPSSASLLAPLIAEFGPRRVEVRMYHTPNLTGLRKKYIPKRINEGWGLQHMKLYGCDDEIIMSGANLSSDYFTNRQDRYHLFRSKELTDYFARIHDGIAKLSFDIQPSNAEGAGGYSMTWPSSNPAPSPLDSPSKYRESAAKHMSHLLTPANSPPTASSSSTTTIYPVLSFVPLLKTSTELPALTKILQSLATAPLHPSTWTFTAGYFNMTPSFRRLLLATRPASGTVLTAHPHANGFFGSKGVSGMLPAAYTHLAKTFL
;
A
#
# COMPACT_ATOMS: atom_id res chain seq x y z
N MET A 1 -7.71 12.69 -9.23
CA MET A 1 -8.03 11.24 -9.18
C MET A 1 -9.49 11.01 -9.59
N GLN A 2 -10.45 11.70 -9.00
CA GLN A 2 -11.88 11.55 -9.30
C GLN A 2 -12.19 11.68 -10.81
N ASP A 3 -11.68 12.72 -11.49
CA ASP A 3 -11.86 12.87 -12.95
C ASP A 3 -11.36 11.68 -13.76
N LYS A 4 -10.31 10.98 -13.28
CA LYS A 4 -9.79 9.78 -13.94
C LYS A 4 -10.70 8.58 -13.73
N ILE A 5 -11.25 8.45 -12.54
CA ILE A 5 -12.23 7.40 -12.23
C ILE A 5 -13.49 7.58 -13.09
N LEU A 6 -14.03 8.82 -13.18
CA LEU A 6 -15.22 9.13 -13.98
C LEU A 6 -15.02 8.89 -15.48
N LYS A 7 -13.78 9.03 -15.98
CA LYS A 7 -13.43 8.85 -17.40
C LYS A 7 -12.96 7.45 -17.74
N ALA A 8 -12.79 6.57 -16.73
CA ALA A 8 -12.30 5.21 -16.94
C ALA A 8 -13.28 4.38 -17.80
N GLN A 9 -12.72 3.67 -18.79
CA GLN A 9 -13.51 2.90 -19.75
C GLN A 9 -13.49 1.39 -19.49
N ARG A 10 -12.42 0.88 -18.91
CA ARG A 10 -12.19 -0.58 -18.76
C ARG A 10 -12.01 -0.99 -17.32
N ARG A 11 -11.14 -0.31 -16.60
CA ARG A 11 -10.75 -0.74 -15.27
C ARG A 11 -10.34 0.43 -14.37
N VAL A 12 -10.67 0.28 -13.10
CA VAL A 12 -10.08 1.05 -11.99
C VAL A 12 -9.58 0.06 -10.96
N TYR A 13 -8.32 0.20 -10.51
CA TYR A 13 -7.80 -0.57 -9.38
C TYR A 13 -7.18 0.35 -8.33
N LEU A 14 -7.55 0.14 -7.09
CA LEU A 14 -7.20 1.01 -5.98
C LEU A 14 -6.62 0.16 -4.84
N SER A 15 -5.27 0.17 -4.71
CA SER A 15 -4.60 -0.38 -3.55
C SER A 15 -4.31 0.71 -2.54
N THR A 16 -4.75 0.56 -1.31
CA THR A 16 -4.50 1.49 -0.21
C THR A 16 -4.49 0.74 1.12
N LEU A 17 -3.86 1.28 2.16
CA LEU A 17 -3.92 0.66 3.49
C LEU A 17 -5.36 0.62 4.02
N TYR A 18 -6.10 1.70 3.83
CA TYR A 18 -7.53 1.84 4.15
C TYR A 18 -8.13 3.00 3.36
N ILE A 19 -9.45 3.03 3.28
CA ILE A 19 -10.23 4.18 2.82
C ILE A 19 -10.73 4.91 4.06
N GLY A 20 -10.60 6.23 4.08
CA GLY A 20 -11.08 7.06 5.18
C GLY A 20 -12.59 6.87 5.38
N LYS A 21 -13.02 6.95 6.64
CA LYS A 21 -14.41 6.66 7.04
C LYS A 21 -15.41 7.66 6.50
N THR A 22 -14.96 8.84 6.12
CA THR A 22 -15.76 9.96 5.59
C THR A 22 -15.64 10.14 4.09
N GLU A 23 -15.04 9.19 3.37
CA GLU A 23 -14.75 9.31 1.94
C GLU A 23 -15.97 9.01 1.05
N HIS A 24 -17.12 9.58 1.42
CA HIS A 24 -18.38 9.41 0.68
C HIS A 24 -18.30 9.96 -0.75
N GLU A 25 -17.52 11.03 -0.96
CA GLU A 25 -17.32 11.61 -2.29
C GLU A 25 -16.57 10.65 -3.22
N LEU A 26 -15.54 9.95 -2.73
CA LEU A 26 -14.86 8.91 -3.49
C LEU A 26 -15.81 7.77 -3.87
N ILE A 27 -16.61 7.32 -2.90
CA ILE A 27 -17.58 6.24 -3.12
C ILE A 27 -18.64 6.66 -4.13
N SER A 28 -19.17 7.89 -4.04
CA SER A 28 -20.14 8.42 -5.02
C SER A 28 -19.53 8.57 -6.41
N THR A 29 -18.26 8.98 -6.50
CA THR A 29 -17.52 9.07 -7.77
C THR A 29 -17.41 7.71 -8.44
N VAL A 30 -17.03 6.67 -7.68
CA VAL A 30 -16.95 5.30 -8.21
C VAL A 30 -18.33 4.79 -8.63
N ARG A 31 -19.38 5.05 -7.83
CA ARG A 31 -20.75 4.69 -8.17
C ARG A 31 -21.18 5.32 -9.48
N SER A 32 -20.96 6.63 -9.66
CA SER A 32 -21.30 7.34 -10.89
C SER A 32 -20.53 6.79 -12.11
N ALA A 33 -19.25 6.46 -11.94
CA ALA A 33 -18.47 5.85 -13.02
C ALA A 33 -19.04 4.47 -13.44
N LEU A 34 -19.43 3.64 -12.46
CA LEU A 34 -20.05 2.34 -12.71
C LEU A 34 -21.45 2.46 -13.33
N GLN A 35 -22.23 3.46 -12.94
CA GLN A 35 -23.56 3.74 -13.55
C GLN A 35 -23.43 4.17 -15.00
N ASN A 36 -22.46 5.04 -15.28
CA ASN A 36 -22.26 5.60 -16.64
C ASN A 36 -21.61 4.60 -17.60
N ASN A 37 -20.88 3.60 -17.09
CA ASN A 37 -20.18 2.64 -17.95
C ASN A 37 -20.43 1.20 -17.44
N PRO A 38 -21.27 0.41 -18.14
CA PRO A 38 -21.59 -0.97 -17.77
C PRO A 38 -20.40 -1.93 -17.88
N ASP A 39 -19.40 -1.62 -18.70
CA ASP A 39 -18.22 -2.46 -18.92
C ASP A 39 -17.08 -2.17 -17.94
N LEU A 40 -17.23 -1.13 -17.11
CA LEU A 40 -16.21 -0.76 -16.12
C LEU A 40 -16.11 -1.81 -15.01
N HIS A 41 -14.88 -2.27 -14.76
CA HIS A 41 -14.52 -3.10 -13.62
C HIS A 41 -13.72 -2.29 -12.60
N VAL A 42 -14.09 -2.37 -11.32
CA VAL A 42 -13.42 -1.67 -10.22
C VAL A 42 -12.95 -2.68 -9.18
N SER A 43 -11.67 -2.69 -8.87
CA SER A 43 -11.07 -3.56 -7.85
C SER A 43 -10.42 -2.73 -6.74
N PHE A 44 -10.78 -3.05 -5.51
CA PHE A 44 -10.21 -2.47 -4.29
C PHE A 44 -9.37 -3.51 -3.54
N LEU A 45 -8.18 -3.11 -3.13
CA LEU A 45 -7.32 -3.90 -2.28
C LEU A 45 -6.90 -3.08 -1.06
N THR A 46 -7.33 -3.50 0.13
CA THR A 46 -6.98 -2.86 1.39
C THR A 46 -6.40 -3.86 2.39
N ASP A 47 -5.90 -3.36 3.51
CA ASP A 47 -5.46 -4.21 4.61
C ASP A 47 -6.63 -4.60 5.51
N SER A 48 -6.73 -5.86 5.91
CA SER A 48 -7.85 -6.34 6.70
C SER A 48 -7.86 -5.78 8.13
N LEU A 49 -6.69 -5.54 8.74
CA LEU A 49 -6.61 -5.00 10.10
C LEU A 49 -7.07 -3.55 10.17
N ARG A 50 -6.82 -2.78 9.11
CA ARG A 50 -7.23 -1.37 9.01
C ARG A 50 -8.58 -1.21 8.35
N GLY A 51 -8.86 -1.98 7.32
CA GLY A 51 -10.06 -1.89 6.50
C GLY A 51 -11.34 -2.41 7.15
N THR A 52 -11.24 -3.12 8.29
CA THR A 52 -12.40 -3.68 9.04
C THR A 52 -12.62 -3.04 10.42
N ARG A 53 -12.07 -1.86 10.68
CA ARG A 53 -12.28 -1.14 11.95
C ARG A 53 -13.56 -0.34 11.91
N GLU A 54 -14.65 -0.91 12.46
CA GLU A 54 -16.00 -0.34 12.40
C GLU A 54 -16.24 0.83 13.37
N THR A 55 -15.69 0.81 14.55
CA THR A 55 -16.05 1.79 15.57
C THR A 55 -15.10 2.98 15.64
N PRO A 56 -15.63 4.22 15.89
CA PRO A 56 -17.06 4.61 16.02
C PRO A 56 -17.82 4.73 14.70
N ASP A 57 -17.13 4.78 13.55
CA ASP A 57 -17.69 5.00 12.22
C ASP A 57 -17.52 3.77 11.33
N PRO A 58 -18.22 3.71 10.16
CA PRO A 58 -18.08 2.62 9.20
C PRO A 58 -16.63 2.38 8.78
N SER A 59 -16.26 1.13 8.56
CA SER A 59 -14.95 0.75 8.03
C SER A 59 -14.87 0.90 6.51
N SER A 60 -13.66 0.69 5.94
CA SER A 60 -13.51 0.60 4.48
C SER A 60 -14.38 -0.52 3.90
N ALA A 61 -14.50 -1.66 4.59
CA ALA A 61 -15.33 -2.78 4.15
C ALA A 61 -16.81 -2.39 4.10
N SER A 62 -17.33 -1.76 5.17
CA SER A 62 -18.72 -1.29 5.24
C SER A 62 -19.05 -0.22 4.20
N LEU A 63 -18.07 0.66 3.87
CA LEU A 63 -18.25 1.68 2.83
C LEU A 63 -18.30 1.07 1.42
N LEU A 64 -17.56 -0.02 1.18
CA LEU A 64 -17.43 -0.63 -0.14
C LEU A 64 -18.47 -1.73 -0.42
N ALA A 65 -18.95 -2.44 0.61
CA ALA A 65 -19.90 -3.54 0.44
C ALA A 65 -21.19 -3.13 -0.33
N PRO A 66 -21.78 -1.93 -0.13
CA PRO A 66 -22.93 -1.49 -0.91
C PRO A 66 -22.67 -1.38 -2.42
N LEU A 67 -21.44 -1.09 -2.85
CA LEU A 67 -21.10 -1.08 -4.28
C LEU A 67 -21.16 -2.48 -4.89
N ILE A 68 -20.74 -3.50 -4.13
CA ILE A 68 -20.82 -4.90 -4.59
C ILE A 68 -22.30 -5.31 -4.68
N ALA A 69 -23.13 -4.91 -3.71
CA ALA A 69 -24.57 -5.22 -3.73
C ALA A 69 -25.27 -4.57 -4.92
N GLU A 70 -24.90 -3.35 -5.29
CA GLU A 70 -25.53 -2.57 -6.37
C GLU A 70 -25.08 -3.05 -7.76
N PHE A 71 -23.77 -3.31 -7.96
CA PHE A 71 -23.21 -3.58 -9.29
C PHE A 71 -22.80 -5.04 -9.53
N GLY A 72 -22.79 -5.84 -8.49
CA GLY A 72 -22.42 -7.26 -8.54
C GLY A 72 -20.90 -7.52 -8.50
N PRO A 73 -20.52 -8.74 -8.06
CA PRO A 73 -19.10 -9.10 -7.83
C PRO A 73 -18.27 -9.23 -9.13
N ARG A 74 -18.90 -9.27 -10.29
CA ARG A 74 -18.20 -9.25 -11.58
C ARG A 74 -17.68 -7.88 -11.96
N ARG A 75 -18.31 -6.81 -11.45
CA ARG A 75 -17.94 -5.42 -11.74
C ARG A 75 -17.21 -4.73 -10.60
N VAL A 76 -17.49 -5.14 -9.37
CA VAL A 76 -16.85 -4.57 -8.17
C VAL A 76 -16.25 -5.71 -7.34
N GLU A 77 -14.93 -5.70 -7.23
CA GLU A 77 -14.18 -6.61 -6.39
C GLU A 77 -13.60 -5.85 -5.19
N VAL A 78 -13.75 -6.39 -3.98
CA VAL A 78 -13.15 -5.81 -2.76
C VAL A 78 -12.36 -6.88 -2.03
N ARG A 79 -11.05 -6.68 -1.94
CA ARG A 79 -10.13 -7.63 -1.32
C ARG A 79 -9.45 -7.03 -0.09
N MET A 80 -9.32 -7.87 0.94
CA MET A 80 -8.72 -7.52 2.23
C MET A 80 -7.55 -8.44 2.55
N TYR A 81 -6.33 -7.89 2.46
CA TYR A 81 -5.12 -8.65 2.76
C TYR A 81 -4.95 -8.85 4.27
N HIS A 82 -4.61 -10.06 4.70
CA HIS A 82 -4.23 -10.36 6.09
C HIS A 82 -2.83 -10.97 6.16
N THR A 83 -1.99 -10.40 7.01
CA THR A 83 -0.62 -10.90 7.18
C THR A 83 -0.58 -12.32 7.78
N PRO A 84 0.25 -13.23 7.23
CA PRO A 84 0.44 -14.56 7.81
C PRO A 84 1.24 -14.55 9.13
N ASN A 85 1.77 -13.39 9.55
CA ASN A 85 2.53 -13.26 10.80
C ASN A 85 1.64 -13.03 12.02
N LEU A 86 0.37 -12.65 11.83
CA LEU A 86 -0.59 -12.40 12.91
C LEU A 86 -1.69 -13.46 12.88
N THR A 87 -1.39 -14.64 13.40
CA THR A 87 -2.28 -15.81 13.42
C THR A 87 -2.24 -16.53 14.76
N GLY A 88 -3.17 -17.46 15.02
CA GLY A 88 -3.21 -18.27 16.22
C GLY A 88 -3.16 -17.46 17.51
N LEU A 89 -2.27 -17.82 18.43
CA LEU A 89 -2.10 -17.15 19.72
C LEU A 89 -1.73 -15.66 19.58
N ARG A 90 -0.92 -15.31 18.59
CA ARG A 90 -0.59 -13.90 18.33
C ARG A 90 -1.83 -13.09 18.01
N LYS A 91 -2.68 -13.57 17.10
CA LYS A 91 -3.94 -12.90 16.76
C LYS A 91 -4.88 -12.78 17.97
N LYS A 92 -4.90 -13.81 18.83
CA LYS A 92 -5.75 -13.84 20.03
C LYS A 92 -5.32 -12.86 21.11
N TYR A 93 -4.01 -12.76 21.37
CA TYR A 93 -3.50 -12.04 22.55
C TYR A 93 -2.87 -10.68 22.25
N ILE A 94 -2.46 -10.41 21.01
CA ILE A 94 -1.89 -9.12 20.66
C ILE A 94 -2.98 -8.07 20.56
N PRO A 95 -2.89 -6.97 21.35
CA PRO A 95 -3.89 -5.91 21.31
C PRO A 95 -4.04 -5.31 19.90
N LYS A 96 -5.27 -5.00 19.50
CA LYS A 96 -5.59 -4.39 18.20
C LYS A 96 -4.80 -3.12 17.90
N ARG A 97 -4.35 -2.41 18.96
CA ARG A 97 -3.60 -1.15 18.82
C ARG A 97 -2.18 -1.34 18.29
N ILE A 98 -1.57 -2.51 18.51
CA ILE A 98 -0.17 -2.80 18.14
C ILE A 98 -0.06 -3.95 17.13
N ASN A 99 -1.17 -4.59 16.77
CA ASN A 99 -1.19 -5.76 15.90
C ASN A 99 -0.72 -5.49 14.46
N GLU A 100 -0.72 -4.24 14.05
CA GLU A 100 -0.22 -3.79 12.74
C GLU A 100 1.30 -3.97 12.58
N GLY A 101 2.04 -4.03 13.68
CA GLY A 101 3.50 -4.26 13.67
C GLY A 101 3.92 -5.61 13.09
N TRP A 102 2.99 -6.55 12.88
CA TRP A 102 3.28 -7.87 12.29
C TRP A 102 3.20 -7.91 10.77
N GLY A 103 2.79 -6.84 10.14
CA GLY A 103 2.75 -6.69 8.69
C GLY A 103 1.39 -6.21 8.19
N LEU A 104 1.43 -5.42 7.14
CA LEU A 104 0.27 -4.79 6.50
C LEU A 104 0.42 -4.81 4.99
N GLN A 105 -0.69 -4.79 4.27
CA GLN A 105 -0.73 -4.30 2.90
C GLN A 105 -0.60 -2.78 2.94
N HIS A 106 0.50 -2.24 2.44
CA HIS A 106 0.77 -0.81 2.52
C HIS A 106 0.99 -0.13 1.17
N MET A 107 0.74 -0.85 0.06
CA MET A 107 0.84 -0.28 -1.30
C MET A 107 -0.18 0.85 -1.50
N LYS A 108 0.19 1.83 -2.31
CA LYS A 108 -0.69 2.89 -2.80
C LYS A 108 -0.56 2.94 -4.31
N LEU A 109 -1.47 2.24 -4.97
CA LEU A 109 -1.54 2.13 -6.43
C LEU A 109 -2.94 2.54 -6.86
N TYR A 110 -3.05 3.60 -7.63
CA TYR A 110 -4.33 4.16 -8.07
C TYR A 110 -4.35 4.19 -9.60
N GLY A 111 -4.75 3.08 -10.21
CA GLY A 111 -4.77 2.90 -11.65
C GLY A 111 -6.14 3.10 -12.25
N CYS A 112 -6.18 3.82 -13.38
CA CYS A 112 -7.37 4.02 -14.21
C CYS A 112 -6.96 3.79 -15.67
N ASP A 113 -7.46 2.74 -16.30
CA ASP A 113 -7.10 2.30 -17.66
C ASP A 113 -5.58 2.18 -17.88
N ASP A 114 -4.98 3.11 -18.59
CA ASP A 114 -3.55 3.13 -18.94
C ASP A 114 -2.76 4.20 -18.16
N GLU A 115 -3.35 4.74 -17.10
CA GLU A 115 -2.72 5.73 -16.23
C GLU A 115 -2.68 5.22 -14.79
N ILE A 116 -1.59 5.54 -14.08
CA ILE A 116 -1.45 5.22 -12.66
C ILE A 116 -0.94 6.42 -11.88
N ILE A 117 -1.57 6.68 -10.73
CA ILE A 117 -1.09 7.61 -9.71
C ILE A 117 -0.41 6.80 -8.61
N MET A 118 0.81 7.17 -8.28
CA MET A 118 1.58 6.61 -7.17
C MET A 118 1.87 7.70 -6.15
N SER A 119 1.66 7.38 -4.87
CA SER A 119 1.84 8.31 -3.75
C SER A 119 2.10 7.56 -2.46
N GLY A 120 2.52 8.24 -1.40
CA GLY A 120 2.52 7.71 -0.03
C GLY A 120 1.16 7.83 0.68
N ALA A 121 0.23 8.62 0.12
CA ALA A 121 -1.08 8.93 0.70
C ALA A 121 -2.04 7.74 0.67
N ASN A 122 -2.75 7.50 1.76
CA ASN A 122 -3.96 6.67 1.74
C ASN A 122 -5.14 7.46 1.15
N LEU A 123 -6.20 6.75 0.77
CA LEU A 123 -7.46 7.35 0.31
C LEU A 123 -8.25 7.86 1.51
N SER A 124 -7.83 9.00 2.05
CA SER A 124 -8.44 9.61 3.22
C SER A 124 -8.25 11.12 3.17
N SER A 125 -9.28 11.87 3.57
CA SER A 125 -9.30 13.33 3.64
C SER A 125 -8.14 13.89 4.45
N ASP A 126 -7.70 13.19 5.50
CA ASP A 126 -6.50 13.55 6.26
C ASP A 126 -5.25 13.71 5.37
N TYR A 127 -5.08 12.80 4.39
CA TYR A 127 -3.95 12.86 3.47
C TYR A 127 -4.14 13.92 2.39
N PHE A 128 -5.38 14.20 2.01
CA PHE A 128 -5.68 15.16 0.94
C PHE A 128 -5.61 16.62 1.41
N THR A 129 -5.87 16.88 2.71
CA THR A 129 -6.00 18.23 3.24
C THR A 129 -4.95 18.60 4.29
N ASN A 130 -4.50 17.65 5.12
CA ASN A 130 -3.69 17.92 6.30
C ASN A 130 -2.24 17.44 6.21
N ARG A 131 -1.86 16.77 5.11
CA ARG A 131 -0.51 16.22 4.93
C ARG A 131 0.06 16.67 3.60
N GLN A 132 1.36 16.89 3.56
CA GLN A 132 2.09 17.04 2.31
C GLN A 132 2.52 15.66 1.83
N ASP A 133 2.12 15.32 0.62
CA ASP A 133 2.52 14.10 -0.06
C ASP A 133 2.80 14.40 -1.54
N ARG A 134 3.61 13.57 -2.18
CA ARG A 134 3.91 13.72 -3.58
C ARG A 134 3.11 12.70 -4.39
N TYR A 135 2.42 13.19 -5.41
CA TYR A 135 1.64 12.39 -6.32
C TYR A 135 2.31 12.37 -7.69
N HIS A 136 2.69 11.18 -8.14
CA HIS A 136 3.26 10.97 -9.47
C HIS A 136 2.21 10.33 -10.37
N LEU A 137 1.85 11.03 -11.45
CA LEU A 137 0.98 10.50 -12.49
C LEU A 137 1.86 9.98 -13.63
N PHE A 138 1.71 8.70 -13.93
CA PHE A 138 2.33 8.06 -15.08
C PHE A 138 1.26 7.71 -16.11
N ARG A 139 1.52 8.08 -17.38
CA ARG A 139 0.71 7.74 -18.52
C ARG A 139 1.48 6.73 -19.37
N SER A 140 1.34 5.47 -19.01
CA SER A 140 2.00 4.34 -19.66
C SER A 140 1.19 3.07 -19.44
N LYS A 141 0.70 2.51 -20.53
CA LYS A 141 -0.01 1.24 -20.49
C LYS A 141 0.83 0.12 -19.87
N GLU A 142 2.09 0.01 -20.28
CA GLU A 142 3.00 -1.03 -19.77
C GLU A 142 3.20 -0.94 -18.25
N LEU A 143 3.47 0.27 -17.74
CA LEU A 143 3.65 0.52 -16.32
C LEU A 143 2.36 0.26 -15.54
N THR A 144 1.22 0.71 -16.07
CA THR A 144 -0.08 0.51 -15.45
C THR A 144 -0.47 -0.95 -15.43
N ASP A 145 -0.24 -1.70 -16.52
CA ASP A 145 -0.46 -3.14 -16.59
C ASP A 145 0.47 -3.91 -15.64
N TYR A 146 1.72 -3.47 -15.50
CA TYR A 146 2.64 -4.08 -14.54
C TYR A 146 2.09 -3.96 -13.11
N PHE A 147 1.68 -2.77 -12.68
CA PHE A 147 1.14 -2.58 -11.33
C PHE A 147 -0.26 -3.17 -11.16
N ALA A 148 -1.07 -3.27 -12.21
CA ALA A 148 -2.33 -4.01 -12.17
C ALA A 148 -2.08 -5.49 -11.87
N ARG A 149 -1.09 -6.14 -12.53
CA ARG A 149 -0.71 -7.53 -12.21
C ARG A 149 -0.25 -7.70 -10.75
N ILE A 150 0.46 -6.71 -10.19
CA ILE A 150 0.85 -6.73 -8.78
C ILE A 150 -0.38 -6.62 -7.87
N HIS A 151 -1.28 -5.69 -8.17
CA HIS A 151 -2.56 -5.55 -7.46
C HIS A 151 -3.34 -6.86 -7.46
N ASP A 152 -3.57 -7.44 -8.64
CA ASP A 152 -4.32 -8.69 -8.82
C ASP A 152 -3.64 -9.87 -8.13
N GLY A 153 -2.29 -9.93 -8.19
CA GLY A 153 -1.51 -10.96 -7.51
C GLY A 153 -1.73 -10.96 -6.00
N ILE A 154 -1.75 -9.80 -5.36
CA ILE A 154 -2.02 -9.68 -3.92
C ILE A 154 -3.53 -9.82 -3.63
N ALA A 155 -4.41 -9.34 -4.50
CA ALA A 155 -5.86 -9.52 -4.38
C ALA A 155 -6.22 -11.01 -4.31
N LYS A 156 -5.63 -11.86 -5.14
CA LYS A 156 -5.78 -13.33 -5.12
C LYS A 156 -5.18 -14.00 -3.88
N LEU A 157 -4.39 -13.29 -3.10
CA LEU A 157 -3.84 -13.74 -1.81
C LEU A 157 -4.56 -13.08 -0.62
N SER A 158 -5.78 -12.60 -0.83
CA SER A 158 -6.55 -11.80 0.13
C SER A 158 -7.95 -12.37 0.32
N PHE A 159 -8.58 -12.01 1.44
CA PHE A 159 -9.99 -12.29 1.68
C PHE A 159 -10.88 -11.50 0.73
N ASP A 160 -12.00 -12.06 0.39
CA ASP A 160 -13.05 -11.43 -0.40
C ASP A 160 -14.13 -10.86 0.52
N ILE A 161 -14.61 -9.66 0.19
CA ILE A 161 -15.73 -9.01 0.89
C ILE A 161 -17.00 -9.26 0.09
N GLN A 162 -18.02 -9.71 0.80
CA GLN A 162 -19.37 -9.90 0.25
C GLN A 162 -20.39 -9.12 1.08
N PRO A 163 -21.41 -8.52 0.47
CA PRO A 163 -22.52 -7.92 1.21
C PRO A 163 -23.17 -8.97 2.13
N SER A 164 -23.56 -8.55 3.33
CA SER A 164 -24.21 -9.43 4.30
C SER A 164 -25.22 -8.65 5.14
N ASN A 165 -26.38 -9.23 5.36
CA ASN A 165 -27.43 -8.68 6.23
C ASN A 165 -27.35 -9.24 7.65
N ALA A 166 -26.29 -9.98 8.01
CA ALA A 166 -26.14 -10.51 9.36
C ALA A 166 -26.00 -9.38 10.38
N GLU A 167 -26.74 -9.44 11.47
CA GLU A 167 -26.68 -8.45 12.55
C GLU A 167 -25.28 -8.33 13.12
N GLY A 168 -24.82 -7.08 13.33
CA GLY A 168 -23.49 -6.79 13.89
C GLY A 168 -22.31 -6.93 12.95
N ALA A 169 -22.52 -7.31 11.69
CA ALA A 169 -21.46 -7.57 10.71
C ALA A 169 -21.04 -6.35 9.88
N GLY A 170 -21.48 -5.13 10.21
CA GLY A 170 -21.10 -3.92 9.46
C GLY A 170 -21.56 -3.90 8.00
N GLY A 171 -22.56 -4.75 7.63
CA GLY A 171 -23.12 -4.86 6.28
C GLY A 171 -22.31 -5.74 5.31
N TYR A 172 -21.31 -6.49 5.79
CA TYR A 172 -20.48 -7.37 4.97
C TYR A 172 -20.09 -8.66 5.70
N SER A 173 -19.66 -9.65 4.92
CA SER A 173 -18.91 -10.82 5.38
C SER A 173 -17.55 -10.87 4.70
N MET A 174 -16.57 -11.50 5.35
CA MET A 174 -15.21 -11.68 4.83
C MET A 174 -14.92 -13.17 4.68
N THR A 175 -14.72 -13.64 3.46
CA THR A 175 -14.53 -15.05 3.12
C THR A 175 -13.21 -15.29 2.43
N TRP A 176 -12.67 -16.51 2.55
CA TRP A 176 -11.50 -16.93 1.78
C TRP A 176 -11.96 -17.68 0.54
N PRO A 177 -11.80 -17.14 -0.68
CA PRO A 177 -12.22 -17.83 -1.90
C PRO A 177 -11.46 -19.13 -2.12
N SER A 178 -12.16 -20.19 -2.52
CA SER A 178 -11.54 -21.46 -2.92
C SER A 178 -10.68 -21.36 -4.19
N SER A 179 -10.93 -20.33 -5.00
CA SER A 179 -10.15 -19.99 -6.20
C SER A 179 -8.79 -19.33 -5.91
N ASN A 180 -8.52 -18.95 -4.67
CA ASN A 180 -7.23 -18.36 -4.30
C ASN A 180 -6.10 -19.39 -4.46
N PRO A 181 -4.91 -18.99 -4.96
CA PRO A 181 -3.79 -19.89 -5.21
C PRO A 181 -3.08 -20.39 -3.94
N ALA A 182 -3.52 -19.95 -2.77
CA ALA A 182 -2.97 -20.30 -1.47
C ALA A 182 -4.10 -20.64 -0.49
N PRO A 183 -3.87 -21.48 0.54
CA PRO A 183 -4.80 -21.62 1.65
C PRO A 183 -4.89 -20.33 2.47
N SER A 184 -5.92 -20.17 3.29
CA SER A 184 -6.06 -18.99 4.16
C SER A 184 -4.84 -18.79 5.06
N PRO A 185 -4.32 -17.56 5.19
CA PRO A 185 -3.20 -17.27 6.10
C PRO A 185 -3.55 -17.50 7.56
N LEU A 186 -4.83 -17.49 7.92
CA LEU A 186 -5.31 -17.73 9.28
C LEU A 186 -5.30 -19.22 9.65
N ASP A 187 -5.55 -20.09 8.66
CA ASP A 187 -5.66 -21.53 8.87
C ASP A 187 -4.31 -22.25 8.70
N SER A 188 -3.55 -21.83 7.70
CA SER A 188 -2.28 -22.48 7.34
C SER A 188 -1.20 -21.46 6.96
N PRO A 189 -0.67 -20.67 7.90
CA PRO A 189 0.22 -19.55 7.59
C PRO A 189 1.52 -19.97 6.90
N SER A 190 2.06 -21.16 7.18
CA SER A 190 3.27 -21.65 6.52
C SER A 190 3.02 -22.05 5.07
N LYS A 191 1.95 -22.80 4.80
CA LYS A 191 1.55 -23.17 3.43
C LYS A 191 1.13 -21.95 2.63
N TYR A 192 0.47 -20.99 3.27
CA TYR A 192 0.14 -19.71 2.64
C TYR A 192 1.39 -18.99 2.15
N ARG A 193 2.46 -18.86 2.97
CA ARG A 193 3.71 -18.21 2.57
C ARG A 193 4.37 -18.91 1.39
N GLU A 194 4.43 -20.25 1.41
CA GLU A 194 5.02 -21.04 0.34
C GLU A 194 4.26 -20.83 -0.98
N SER A 195 2.93 -20.99 -0.96
CA SER A 195 2.09 -20.81 -2.13
C SER A 195 2.09 -19.36 -2.63
N ALA A 196 2.06 -18.38 -1.72
CA ALA A 196 2.15 -16.96 -2.05
C ALA A 196 3.50 -16.62 -2.70
N ALA A 197 4.61 -17.14 -2.16
CA ALA A 197 5.93 -16.96 -2.75
C ALA A 197 6.00 -17.51 -4.18
N LYS A 198 5.46 -18.71 -4.40
CA LYS A 198 5.36 -19.31 -5.73
C LYS A 198 4.49 -18.47 -6.67
N HIS A 199 3.32 -18.01 -6.20
CA HIS A 199 2.41 -17.19 -6.99
C HIS A 199 3.02 -15.84 -7.38
N MET A 200 3.75 -15.20 -6.47
CA MET A 200 4.34 -13.87 -6.69
C MET A 200 5.69 -13.89 -7.40
N SER A 201 6.42 -14.99 -7.36
CA SER A 201 7.80 -15.05 -7.89
C SER A 201 7.92 -14.64 -9.35
N HIS A 202 6.97 -15.06 -10.19
CA HIS A 202 6.94 -14.72 -11.61
C HIS A 202 6.61 -13.25 -11.89
N LEU A 203 5.94 -12.55 -10.95
CA LEU A 203 5.63 -11.13 -11.08
C LEU A 203 6.85 -10.24 -10.79
N LEU A 204 7.81 -10.77 -10.04
CA LEU A 204 9.05 -10.07 -9.69
C LEU A 204 10.16 -10.29 -10.73
N THR A 205 10.02 -11.26 -11.60
CA THR A 205 10.97 -11.47 -12.68
C THR A 205 10.84 -10.33 -13.66
N PRO A 206 11.91 -9.57 -13.94
CA PRO A 206 11.87 -8.52 -14.96
C PRO A 206 11.40 -9.14 -16.29
N ALA A 207 10.51 -8.48 -16.98
CA ALA A 207 10.24 -8.84 -18.37
C ALA A 207 11.56 -8.71 -19.13
N ASN A 208 12.04 -9.80 -19.73
CA ASN A 208 13.26 -9.81 -20.56
C ASN A 208 13.10 -9.00 -21.87
N SER A 209 12.01 -8.27 -22.01
CA SER A 209 11.80 -7.37 -23.13
C SER A 209 12.63 -6.12 -22.91
N PRO A 210 13.49 -5.74 -23.84
CA PRO A 210 14.09 -4.41 -23.83
C PRO A 210 12.95 -3.38 -23.74
N PRO A 211 13.15 -2.26 -23.02
CA PRO A 211 12.15 -1.24 -22.93
C PRO A 211 11.73 -0.89 -24.36
N THR A 212 10.46 -1.07 -24.69
CA THR A 212 9.88 -0.56 -25.93
C THR A 212 9.92 0.98 -25.81
N ALA A 213 11.06 1.54 -26.16
CA ALA A 213 11.18 2.97 -26.27
C ALA A 213 10.20 3.42 -27.33
N SER A 214 9.05 3.92 -26.92
CA SER A 214 8.31 4.80 -27.81
C SER A 214 9.27 5.95 -28.10
N SER A 215 9.47 6.26 -29.37
CA SER A 215 10.45 7.27 -29.85
C SER A 215 10.29 8.68 -29.24
N SER A 216 9.32 8.91 -28.36
CA SER A 216 9.02 10.15 -27.66
C SER A 216 9.24 10.09 -26.13
N SER A 217 9.60 8.95 -25.54
CA SER A 217 9.78 8.84 -24.09
C SER A 217 11.21 9.17 -23.69
N THR A 218 11.38 10.15 -22.81
CA THR A 218 12.68 10.58 -22.26
C THR A 218 12.95 10.09 -20.85
N THR A 219 12.00 9.37 -20.23
CA THR A 219 12.09 8.97 -18.81
C THR A 219 12.15 7.46 -18.68
N THR A 220 13.23 6.96 -18.06
CA THR A 220 13.36 5.55 -17.69
C THR A 220 12.87 5.31 -16.26
N ILE A 221 12.02 4.32 -16.07
CA ILE A 221 11.44 3.95 -14.78
C ILE A 221 11.89 2.54 -14.41
N TYR A 222 12.33 2.37 -13.16
CA TYR A 222 12.71 1.08 -12.58
C TYR A 222 11.77 0.74 -11.42
N PRO A 223 10.70 -0.02 -11.64
CA PRO A 223 9.80 -0.45 -10.56
C PRO A 223 10.54 -1.34 -9.58
N VAL A 224 10.41 -1.03 -8.29
CA VAL A 224 10.95 -1.84 -7.19
C VAL A 224 9.85 -2.22 -6.22
N LEU A 225 9.96 -3.42 -5.63
CA LEU A 225 8.93 -4.01 -4.81
C LEU A 225 9.51 -4.62 -3.53
N SER A 226 8.73 -4.56 -2.45
CA SER A 226 9.04 -5.24 -1.20
C SER A 226 7.81 -5.96 -0.68
N PHE A 227 7.86 -7.28 -0.61
CA PHE A 227 6.78 -8.15 -0.15
C PHE A 227 7.13 -8.97 1.09
N VAL A 228 7.97 -8.44 1.95
CA VAL A 228 8.19 -9.03 3.26
C VAL A 228 6.88 -8.89 4.06
N PRO A 229 6.27 -9.94 4.61
CA PRO A 229 6.79 -11.28 4.89
C PRO A 229 6.42 -12.38 3.88
N LEU A 230 5.83 -12.08 2.74
CA LEU A 230 5.43 -13.09 1.75
C LEU A 230 6.65 -13.68 1.03
N LEU A 231 7.57 -12.81 0.63
CA LEU A 231 8.79 -13.16 -0.07
C LEU A 231 9.99 -12.75 0.76
N LYS A 232 10.99 -13.63 0.87
CA LYS A 232 12.27 -13.28 1.50
C LYS A 232 13.09 -12.33 0.64
N THR A 233 12.80 -12.25 -0.64
CA THR A 233 13.48 -11.40 -1.61
C THR A 233 12.68 -10.12 -1.83
N SER A 234 13.41 -9.00 -1.94
CA SER A 234 12.89 -7.68 -2.29
C SER A 234 13.75 -7.14 -3.43
N THR A 235 13.15 -6.45 -4.39
CA THR A 235 13.90 -5.72 -5.42
C THR A 235 14.24 -4.30 -4.96
N GLU A 236 13.50 -3.76 -3.98
CA GLU A 236 13.74 -2.43 -3.41
C GLU A 236 15.06 -2.36 -2.65
N LEU A 237 15.31 -3.27 -1.69
CA LEU A 237 16.50 -3.21 -0.83
C LEU A 237 17.81 -3.31 -1.61
N PRO A 238 17.99 -4.25 -2.57
CA PRO A 238 19.17 -4.29 -3.42
C PRO A 238 19.35 -3.03 -4.27
N ALA A 239 18.28 -2.48 -4.84
CA ALA A 239 18.32 -1.27 -5.65
C ALA A 239 18.77 -0.06 -4.82
N LEU A 240 18.14 0.18 -3.67
CA LEU A 240 18.52 1.25 -2.76
C LEU A 240 19.95 1.08 -2.24
N THR A 241 20.35 -0.14 -1.91
CA THR A 241 21.72 -0.43 -1.48
C THR A 241 22.72 -0.04 -2.56
N LYS A 242 22.48 -0.43 -3.81
CA LYS A 242 23.35 -0.11 -4.94
C LYS A 242 23.43 1.41 -5.18
N ILE A 243 22.30 2.12 -5.12
CA ILE A 243 22.25 3.58 -5.26
C ILE A 243 23.08 4.25 -4.16
N LEU A 244 22.85 3.90 -2.89
CA LEU A 244 23.58 4.49 -1.76
C LEU A 244 25.08 4.19 -1.81
N GLN A 245 25.46 2.97 -2.20
CA GLN A 245 26.86 2.60 -2.41
C GLN A 245 27.51 3.39 -3.54
N SER A 246 26.81 3.63 -4.64
CA SER A 246 27.34 4.44 -5.75
C SER A 246 27.57 5.90 -5.35
N LEU A 247 26.73 6.45 -4.48
CA LEU A 247 26.94 7.79 -3.92
C LEU A 247 28.18 7.86 -3.02
N ALA A 248 28.49 6.77 -2.32
CA ALA A 248 29.67 6.69 -1.45
C ALA A 248 31.01 6.61 -2.22
N THR A 249 30.97 6.10 -3.45
CA THR A 249 32.17 5.83 -4.27
C THR A 249 32.41 6.85 -5.38
N ALA A 250 31.53 7.83 -5.57
CA ALA A 250 31.67 8.85 -6.61
C ALA A 250 32.80 9.85 -6.28
N PRO A 251 33.99 9.76 -6.91
CA PRO A 251 35.18 10.51 -6.45
C PRO A 251 35.22 11.95 -6.94
N LEU A 252 34.44 12.34 -7.94
CA LEU A 252 34.63 13.59 -8.68
C LEU A 252 33.65 14.71 -8.30
N HIS A 253 32.54 14.40 -7.65
CA HIS A 253 31.58 15.42 -7.19
C HIS A 253 31.01 15.02 -5.83
N PRO A 254 31.09 15.89 -4.82
CA PRO A 254 30.51 15.64 -3.52
C PRO A 254 29.00 15.48 -3.69
N SER A 255 28.48 14.29 -3.34
CA SER A 255 27.04 14.01 -3.38
C SER A 255 26.32 14.76 -2.27
N THR A 256 25.08 15.14 -2.52
CA THR A 256 24.16 15.63 -1.50
C THR A 256 22.90 14.77 -1.51
N TRP A 257 22.24 14.63 -0.36
CA TRP A 257 20.95 13.98 -0.30
C TRP A 257 20.00 14.69 0.65
N THR A 258 18.72 14.59 0.37
CA THR A 258 17.63 14.99 1.26
C THR A 258 16.75 13.79 1.55
N PHE A 259 16.62 13.41 2.82
CA PHE A 259 15.78 12.33 3.27
C PHE A 259 14.53 12.91 3.94
N THR A 260 13.36 12.65 3.34
CA THR A 260 12.08 13.14 3.85
C THR A 260 11.26 11.99 4.40
N ALA A 261 10.89 12.05 5.69
CA ALA A 261 10.04 11.05 6.34
C ALA A 261 9.25 11.68 7.48
N GLY A 262 7.94 11.54 7.48
CA GLY A 262 7.09 11.99 8.59
C GLY A 262 7.43 11.29 9.91
N TYR A 263 7.83 10.01 9.85
CA TYR A 263 8.32 9.21 10.96
C TYR A 263 9.76 8.78 10.69
N PHE A 264 10.72 9.57 11.14
CA PHE A 264 12.14 9.30 10.91
C PHE A 264 12.63 8.20 11.83
N ASN A 265 12.52 6.96 11.39
CA ASN A 265 12.98 5.76 12.07
C ASN A 265 13.29 4.68 11.03
N MET A 266 14.53 4.25 10.97
CA MET A 266 15.00 3.26 10.01
C MET A 266 15.71 2.10 10.71
N THR A 267 15.84 0.97 10.01
CA THR A 267 16.61 -0.15 10.52
C THR A 267 18.09 0.23 10.70
N PRO A 268 18.80 -0.36 11.68
CA PRO A 268 20.22 -0.09 11.87
C PRO A 268 21.08 -0.35 10.63
N SER A 269 20.71 -1.34 9.81
CA SER A 269 21.40 -1.64 8.55
C SER A 269 21.23 -0.53 7.51
N PHE A 270 20.02 0.00 7.36
CA PHE A 270 19.75 1.10 6.43
C PHE A 270 20.42 2.40 6.89
N ARG A 271 20.41 2.68 8.21
CA ARG A 271 21.14 3.81 8.79
C ARG A 271 22.63 3.76 8.46
N ARG A 272 23.26 2.58 8.61
CA ARG A 272 24.67 2.41 8.25
C ARG A 272 24.93 2.67 6.76
N LEU A 273 24.06 2.20 5.87
CA LEU A 273 24.16 2.47 4.43
C LEU A 273 24.09 3.97 4.12
N LEU A 274 23.14 4.68 4.73
CA LEU A 274 22.94 6.11 4.50
C LEU A 274 24.14 6.92 5.02
N LEU A 275 24.63 6.63 6.22
CA LEU A 275 25.81 7.30 6.79
C LEU A 275 27.10 6.98 6.03
N ALA A 276 27.22 5.78 5.44
CA ALA A 276 28.39 5.41 4.64
C ALA A 276 28.51 6.19 3.32
N THR A 277 27.46 6.89 2.87
CA THR A 277 27.52 7.75 1.66
C THR A 277 28.45 8.94 1.82
N ARG A 278 28.73 9.38 3.06
CA ARG A 278 29.62 10.53 3.38
C ARG A 278 29.36 11.74 2.49
N PRO A 279 28.12 12.26 2.44
CA PRO A 279 27.76 13.35 1.54
C PRO A 279 28.43 14.65 1.94
N ALA A 280 28.60 15.56 0.99
CA ALA A 280 29.01 16.95 1.28
C ALA A 280 27.93 17.65 2.14
N SER A 281 26.66 17.32 1.92
CA SER A 281 25.54 17.77 2.74
C SER A 281 24.46 16.71 2.78
N GLY A 282 24.01 16.35 3.98
CA GLY A 282 22.86 15.48 4.21
C GLY A 282 21.78 16.25 4.96
N THR A 283 20.57 16.28 4.40
CA THR A 283 19.42 16.95 5.02
C THR A 283 18.35 15.93 5.38
N VAL A 284 17.86 15.96 6.61
CA VAL A 284 16.69 15.21 7.06
C VAL A 284 15.54 16.16 7.28
N LEU A 285 14.43 15.94 6.55
CA LEU A 285 13.17 16.64 6.77
C LEU A 285 12.18 15.68 7.40
N THR A 286 11.81 15.91 8.65
CA THR A 286 10.86 15.08 9.40
C THR A 286 9.75 15.91 10.04
N ALA A 287 8.64 15.26 10.42
CA ALA A 287 7.53 15.95 11.06
C ALA A 287 7.94 16.49 12.45
N HIS A 288 7.47 17.71 12.76
CA HIS A 288 7.53 18.21 14.12
C HIS A 288 6.79 17.27 15.08
N PRO A 289 7.21 17.10 16.34
CA PRO A 289 6.54 16.20 17.29
C PRO A 289 5.02 16.44 17.41
N HIS A 290 4.57 17.68 17.34
CA HIS A 290 3.14 18.03 17.39
C HIS A 290 2.37 17.67 16.12
N ALA A 291 3.05 17.54 14.98
CA ALA A 291 2.46 17.08 13.72
C ALA A 291 2.48 15.53 13.59
N ASN A 292 3.03 14.83 14.58
CA ASN A 292 3.02 13.37 14.62
C ASN A 292 1.59 12.88 14.90
N GLY A 293 1.09 11.90 14.12
CA GLY A 293 -0.26 11.35 14.27
C GLY A 293 -0.56 10.69 15.62
N PHE A 294 0.46 10.48 16.46
CA PHE A 294 0.32 9.97 17.83
C PHE A 294 0.40 11.07 18.89
N PHE A 295 0.58 12.32 18.50
CA PHE A 295 0.59 13.44 19.46
C PHE A 295 -0.75 13.53 20.20
N GLY A 296 -0.69 13.66 21.52
CA GLY A 296 -1.89 13.66 22.36
C GLY A 296 -2.59 12.30 22.54
N SER A 297 -2.07 11.22 21.96
CA SER A 297 -2.63 9.87 22.13
C SER A 297 -2.47 9.37 23.56
N LYS A 298 -3.48 8.63 24.05
CA LYS A 298 -3.45 8.03 25.39
C LYS A 298 -2.48 6.83 25.47
N GLY A 299 -1.87 6.63 26.64
CA GLY A 299 -1.00 5.49 26.96
C GLY A 299 0.30 5.47 26.16
N VAL A 300 0.84 4.30 25.88
CA VAL A 300 2.16 4.10 25.23
C VAL A 300 2.28 4.82 23.88
N SER A 301 1.21 4.93 23.14
CA SER A 301 1.24 5.64 21.83
C SER A 301 1.55 7.13 21.96
N GLY A 302 1.20 7.76 23.09
CA GLY A 302 1.53 9.18 23.36
C GLY A 302 3.03 9.41 23.57
N MET A 303 3.81 8.36 23.81
CA MET A 303 5.28 8.44 23.95
C MET A 303 5.98 8.42 22.56
N LEU A 304 5.30 8.03 21.49
CA LEU A 304 5.91 7.88 20.17
C LEU A 304 6.50 9.18 19.60
N PRO A 305 5.88 10.37 19.73
CA PRO A 305 6.49 11.61 19.28
C PRO A 305 7.85 11.89 19.93
N ALA A 306 7.96 11.67 21.24
CA ALA A 306 9.24 11.83 21.98
C ALA A 306 10.27 10.78 21.54
N ALA A 307 9.85 9.52 21.34
CA ALA A 307 10.73 8.47 20.84
C ALA A 307 11.28 8.78 19.45
N TYR A 308 10.47 9.26 18.50
CA TYR A 308 10.93 9.68 17.17
C TYR A 308 11.91 10.86 17.26
N THR A 309 11.66 11.82 18.15
CA THR A 309 12.59 12.93 18.40
C THR A 309 13.93 12.44 18.92
N HIS A 310 13.91 11.48 19.84
CA HIS A 310 15.14 10.87 20.37
C HIS A 310 15.92 10.14 19.27
N LEU A 311 15.25 9.34 18.44
CA LEU A 311 15.86 8.63 17.32
C LEU A 311 16.47 9.59 16.30
N ALA A 312 15.80 10.70 15.98
CA ALA A 312 16.32 11.73 15.10
C ALA A 312 17.56 12.38 15.66
N LYS A 313 17.58 12.75 16.96
CA LYS A 313 18.76 13.28 17.65
C LYS A 313 19.94 12.29 17.69
N THR A 314 19.66 11.01 17.84
CA THR A 314 20.69 9.96 17.86
C THR A 314 21.29 9.71 16.47
N PHE A 315 20.59 10.09 15.42
CA PHE A 315 21.07 10.00 14.04
C PHE A 315 22.08 11.11 13.72
N LEU A 316 21.87 12.32 14.23
CA LEU A 316 22.74 13.48 14.07
C LEU A 316 24.04 13.33 14.86
#